data_45cda0dc2384c6a2a89420f2aefd3ba8
#
_entry.id   45cda0dc2384c6a2a89420f2aefd3ba8
#
_cell.length_a   1.000
_cell.length_b   1.000
_cell.length_c   1.000
_cell.angle_alpha   90.00
_cell.angle_beta   90.00
_cell.angle_gamma   90.00
#
_symmetry.space_group_name_H-M   'P 1'
#
loop_
_entity.id
_entity.type
_entity.pdbx_description
1 polymer ?
#
loop_
_entity_poly.entity_id
_entity_poly.type
_entity_poly.pdbx_seq_one_letter_code
_entity_poly.pdbx_strand_id
1 'polypeptide(L)'
;MISKVRKTVLGGLLAAGAFAASAPAFAGKTLDAIKQRGQVVCGVNTGLAGFSQADSNGNWSGLDVDICRAIAAAVLGDGNKVKWVPLNAQQRFSALQSGEIDILSRNTTWTLTRDASLGMFFTGVTYYDGQGFMVPSKGKVKSAKQLKGATVCVQSGTTTEKNLTDFSRANNLGIKPVVFEKVEAATGAYFAGRCQAYTTDASGLASVRNKEAKNPADHIILPELISKEPLGPSVRRGDDEWFTIVKWVVYGLIEAEEYGITQANVLAEKAKSQDPVVMRILGTSEDTGKLLGLDRDWMVNAIKTTGNYGEIFERNAGPTSPLGLPRGVNNLWNKGGIMYAPPVR
;
A
#
# COMPACT_ATOMS: atom_id res chain seq x y z
N MET A 1 43.54 52.29 -67.32
CA MET A 1 42.47 51.30 -67.48
C MET A 1 41.82 51.07 -66.14
N ILE A 2 40.61 51.52 -65.94
CA ILE A 2 39.92 51.65 -64.63
C ILE A 2 38.92 50.50 -64.52
N SER A 3 39.10 49.61 -63.54
CA SER A 3 38.15 48.58 -63.25
C SER A 3 37.33 48.94 -62.00
N LYS A 4 36.04 49.02 -62.18
CA LYS A 4 35.02 49.36 -61.18
C LYS A 4 34.76 48.17 -60.29
N VAL A 5 34.99 48.30 -58.98
CA VAL A 5 34.56 47.36 -57.98
C VAL A 5 33.14 47.65 -57.51
N ARG A 6 32.21 46.74 -57.75
CA ARG A 6 30.83 46.82 -57.29
C ARG A 6 30.80 46.24 -55.83
N LYS A 7 30.38 47.03 -54.87
CA LYS A 7 30.07 46.62 -53.52
C LYS A 7 28.67 45.98 -53.47
N THR A 8 28.56 44.71 -53.21
CA THR A 8 27.30 44.04 -52.95
C THR A 8 27.10 44.04 -51.43
N VAL A 9 26.09 44.71 -50.97
CA VAL A 9 25.65 44.68 -49.53
C VAL A 9 24.77 43.48 -49.38
N LEU A 10 25.26 42.49 -48.58
CA LEU A 10 24.48 41.32 -48.16
C LEU A 10 23.76 41.67 -46.88
N GLY A 11 22.44 41.87 -46.95
CA GLY A 11 21.59 42.04 -45.77
C GLY A 11 21.39 40.69 -45.05
N GLY A 12 21.97 40.56 -43.87
CA GLY A 12 21.73 39.41 -43.00
C GLY A 12 20.39 39.56 -42.27
N LEU A 13 19.41 38.72 -42.59
CA LEU A 13 18.22 38.51 -41.76
C LEU A 13 18.62 37.70 -40.53
N LEU A 14 18.64 38.34 -39.37
CA LEU A 14 18.67 37.68 -38.08
C LEU A 14 17.27 37.07 -37.82
N ALA A 15 17.12 35.76 -38.07
CA ALA A 15 15.99 34.98 -37.58
C ALA A 15 16.21 34.75 -36.08
N ALA A 16 15.55 35.55 -35.23
CA ALA A 16 15.44 35.27 -33.81
C ALA A 16 14.53 34.06 -33.62
N GLY A 17 15.13 32.87 -33.54
CA GLY A 17 14.46 31.65 -33.13
C GLY A 17 14.04 31.76 -31.66
N ALA A 18 12.76 32.02 -31.42
CA ALA A 18 12.16 31.87 -30.10
C ALA A 18 12.24 30.40 -29.72
N PHE A 19 13.27 30.01 -28.95
CA PHE A 19 13.24 28.76 -28.15
C PHE A 19 12.15 28.95 -27.11
N ALA A 20 10.93 28.55 -27.43
CA ALA A 20 9.93 28.27 -26.41
C ALA A 20 10.53 27.09 -25.56
N ALA A 21 11.12 27.41 -24.42
CA ALA A 21 11.43 26.45 -23.42
C ALA A 21 10.09 25.83 -22.99
N SER A 22 9.75 24.67 -23.57
CA SER A 22 8.71 23.81 -23.07
C SER A 22 9.22 23.36 -21.70
N ALA A 23 8.79 24.06 -20.63
CA ALA A 23 8.88 23.52 -19.28
C ALA A 23 8.24 22.13 -19.34
N PRO A 24 8.92 21.07 -18.86
CA PRO A 24 8.28 19.78 -18.77
C PRO A 24 7.02 19.96 -17.91
N ALA A 25 5.88 19.78 -18.51
CA ALA A 25 4.62 19.70 -17.80
C ALA A 25 4.65 18.38 -17.00
N PHE A 26 5.29 18.40 -15.84
CA PHE A 26 5.15 17.40 -14.77
C PHE A 26 3.88 17.69 -13.96
N ALA A 27 2.81 18.10 -14.60
CA ALA A 27 1.51 18.19 -13.98
C ALA A 27 0.86 16.81 -14.06
N GLY A 28 0.50 16.27 -12.96
CA GLY A 28 -0.29 15.14 -12.55
C GLY A 28 -1.04 14.32 -13.57
N LYS A 29 -0.35 13.69 -14.52
CA LYS A 29 -1.01 12.84 -15.53
C LYS A 29 -1.97 11.81 -14.93
N THR A 30 -1.66 11.29 -13.74
CA THR A 30 -2.51 10.29 -13.07
C THR A 30 -3.73 10.96 -12.45
N LEU A 31 -3.58 12.11 -11.79
CA LEU A 31 -4.70 12.85 -11.20
C LEU A 31 -5.70 13.29 -12.28
N ASP A 32 -5.22 13.85 -13.37
CA ASP A 32 -6.07 14.28 -14.48
C ASP A 32 -6.81 13.11 -15.13
N ALA A 33 -6.12 11.99 -15.35
CA ALA A 33 -6.73 10.77 -15.88
C ALA A 33 -7.81 10.20 -14.94
N ILE A 34 -7.58 10.24 -13.62
CA ILE A 34 -8.55 9.83 -12.61
C ILE A 34 -9.78 10.75 -12.64
N LYS A 35 -9.57 12.07 -12.66
CA LYS A 35 -10.67 13.04 -12.72
C LYS A 35 -11.48 12.88 -14.01
N GLN A 36 -10.82 12.72 -15.16
CA GLN A 36 -11.48 12.50 -16.45
C GLN A 36 -12.27 11.18 -16.49
N ARG A 37 -11.71 10.11 -15.98
CA ARG A 37 -12.33 8.79 -15.95
C ARG A 37 -13.40 8.66 -14.85
N GLY A 38 -13.33 9.49 -13.82
CA GLY A 38 -14.26 9.50 -12.70
C GLY A 38 -14.07 8.34 -11.72
N GLN A 39 -12.94 7.63 -11.74
CA GLN A 39 -12.63 6.53 -10.81
C GLN A 39 -11.12 6.31 -10.64
N VAL A 40 -10.71 5.86 -9.46
CA VAL A 40 -9.35 5.37 -9.15
C VAL A 40 -9.26 3.89 -9.53
N VAL A 41 -8.21 3.46 -10.22
CA VAL A 41 -7.94 2.04 -10.49
C VAL A 41 -6.94 1.52 -9.46
N CYS A 42 -7.41 0.67 -8.57
CA CYS A 42 -6.65 0.14 -7.43
C CYS A 42 -6.29 -1.33 -7.64
N GLY A 43 -4.97 -1.63 -7.66
CA GLY A 43 -4.45 -2.99 -7.63
C GLY A 43 -4.50 -3.56 -6.22
N VAL A 44 -5.20 -4.69 -6.04
CA VAL A 44 -5.44 -5.35 -4.76
C VAL A 44 -5.03 -6.81 -4.77
N ASN A 45 -5.01 -7.47 -3.61
CA ASN A 45 -4.77 -8.91 -3.53
C ASN A 45 -5.95 -9.70 -4.14
N THR A 46 -5.69 -10.90 -4.63
CA THR A 46 -6.71 -11.82 -5.17
C THR A 46 -7.70 -12.31 -4.11
N GLY A 47 -7.28 -12.30 -2.82
CA GLY A 47 -8.14 -12.67 -1.70
C GLY A 47 -7.34 -12.90 -0.43
N LEU A 48 -7.12 -11.84 0.37
CA LEU A 48 -6.47 -11.91 1.67
C LEU A 48 -7.35 -11.19 2.70
N ALA A 49 -8.04 -11.96 3.55
CA ALA A 49 -8.94 -11.42 4.55
C ALA A 49 -8.20 -10.42 5.46
N GLY A 50 -8.85 -9.31 5.80
CA GLY A 50 -8.28 -8.19 6.55
C GLY A 50 -7.47 -7.20 5.72
N PHE A 51 -6.99 -7.56 4.53
CA PHE A 51 -6.24 -6.66 3.63
C PHE A 51 -7.02 -6.32 2.37
N SER A 52 -7.33 -7.30 1.54
CA SER A 52 -8.22 -7.12 0.39
C SER A 52 -8.90 -8.42 0.01
N GLN A 53 -10.21 -8.42 0.07
CA GLN A 53 -11.05 -9.57 -0.25
C GLN A 53 -12.39 -9.12 -0.79
N ALA A 54 -12.87 -9.76 -1.85
CA ALA A 54 -14.24 -9.65 -2.31
C ALA A 54 -15.14 -10.66 -1.59
N ASP A 55 -16.37 -10.25 -1.28
CA ASP A 55 -17.44 -11.16 -0.88
C ASP A 55 -18.11 -11.82 -2.09
N SER A 56 -19.11 -12.67 -1.87
CA SER A 56 -19.88 -13.34 -2.93
C SER A 56 -20.67 -12.38 -3.83
N ASN A 57 -20.90 -11.16 -3.39
CA ASN A 57 -21.62 -10.11 -4.13
C ASN A 57 -20.65 -9.19 -4.90
N GLY A 58 -19.32 -9.43 -4.77
CA GLY A 58 -18.29 -8.61 -5.39
C GLY A 58 -17.92 -7.36 -4.59
N ASN A 59 -18.41 -7.20 -3.35
CA ASN A 59 -18.01 -6.08 -2.50
C ASN A 59 -16.63 -6.34 -1.88
N TRP A 60 -15.74 -5.40 -2.06
CA TRP A 60 -14.38 -5.48 -1.52
C TRP A 60 -14.30 -4.91 -0.10
N SER A 61 -13.48 -5.53 0.74
CA SER A 61 -13.19 -5.12 2.12
C SER A 61 -11.73 -5.40 2.49
N GLY A 62 -11.23 -4.68 3.49
CA GLY A 62 -9.88 -4.84 4.01
C GLY A 62 -9.12 -3.52 4.13
N LEU A 63 -7.99 -3.54 4.84
CA LEU A 63 -7.15 -2.37 5.09
C LEU A 63 -6.67 -1.72 3.79
N ASP A 64 -6.16 -2.52 2.85
CA ASP A 64 -5.70 -2.04 1.54
C ASP A 64 -6.86 -1.45 0.70
N VAL A 65 -8.05 -2.03 0.84
CA VAL A 65 -9.28 -1.55 0.18
C VAL A 65 -9.71 -0.20 0.75
N ASP A 66 -9.71 -0.05 2.07
CA ASP A 66 -10.09 1.19 2.73
C ASP A 66 -9.12 2.33 2.40
N ILE A 67 -7.81 2.05 2.26
CA ILE A 67 -6.84 3.05 1.77
C ILE A 67 -7.22 3.54 0.36
N CYS A 68 -7.56 2.64 -0.57
CA CYS A 68 -8.00 3.05 -1.91
C CYS A 68 -9.32 3.82 -1.89
N ARG A 69 -10.27 3.47 -1.02
CA ARG A 69 -11.51 4.22 -0.82
C ARG A 69 -11.26 5.61 -0.27
N ALA A 70 -10.38 5.75 0.72
CA ALA A 70 -9.99 7.04 1.28
C ALA A 70 -9.39 7.95 0.21
N ILE A 71 -8.50 7.40 -0.65
CA ILE A 71 -7.90 8.13 -1.75
C ILE A 71 -8.96 8.55 -2.79
N ALA A 72 -9.87 7.66 -3.17
CA ALA A 72 -10.96 8.00 -4.10
C ALA A 72 -11.88 9.06 -3.51
N ALA A 73 -12.20 9.00 -2.22
CA ALA A 73 -12.98 10.02 -1.53
C ALA A 73 -12.26 11.37 -1.48
N ALA A 74 -10.95 11.39 -1.21
CA ALA A 74 -10.15 12.61 -1.21
C ALA A 74 -10.09 13.27 -2.59
N VAL A 75 -9.97 12.49 -3.67
CA VAL A 75 -9.76 12.98 -5.04
C VAL A 75 -11.08 13.27 -5.78
N LEU A 76 -12.10 12.44 -5.56
CA LEU A 76 -13.36 12.45 -6.32
C LEU A 76 -14.60 12.73 -5.46
N GLY A 77 -14.42 12.96 -4.14
CA GLY A 77 -15.52 13.17 -3.19
C GLY A 77 -16.33 11.91 -2.87
N ASP A 78 -15.98 10.74 -3.40
CA ASP A 78 -16.74 9.50 -3.25
C ASP A 78 -15.83 8.27 -3.21
N GLY A 79 -15.80 7.57 -2.09
CA GLY A 79 -14.99 6.37 -1.88
C GLY A 79 -15.48 5.12 -2.65
N ASN A 80 -16.65 5.18 -3.28
CA ASN A 80 -17.12 4.10 -4.13
C ASN A 80 -16.60 4.19 -5.57
N LYS A 81 -15.97 5.31 -5.93
CA LYS A 81 -15.37 5.52 -7.25
C LYS A 81 -14.02 4.83 -7.40
N VAL A 82 -14.00 3.52 -7.15
CA VAL A 82 -12.82 2.67 -7.28
C VAL A 82 -13.11 1.50 -8.21
N LYS A 83 -12.22 1.29 -9.17
CA LYS A 83 -12.14 0.05 -9.95
C LYS A 83 -11.10 -0.87 -9.32
N TRP A 84 -11.52 -2.05 -8.90
CA TRP A 84 -10.66 -3.06 -8.30
C TRP A 84 -10.00 -3.93 -9.36
N VAL A 85 -8.69 -4.12 -9.25
CA VAL A 85 -7.91 -5.02 -10.12
C VAL A 85 -7.18 -6.03 -9.23
N PRO A 86 -7.71 -7.26 -9.09
CA PRO A 86 -7.05 -8.30 -8.32
C PRO A 86 -5.80 -8.82 -9.06
N LEU A 87 -4.66 -8.81 -8.36
CA LEU A 87 -3.35 -9.14 -8.92
C LEU A 87 -2.64 -10.17 -8.02
N ASN A 88 -1.96 -11.14 -8.63
CA ASN A 88 -1.05 -12.01 -7.89
C ASN A 88 0.27 -11.28 -7.55
N ALA A 89 1.17 -11.96 -6.82
CA ALA A 89 2.40 -11.34 -6.34
C ALA A 89 3.38 -10.95 -7.47
N GLN A 90 3.35 -11.60 -8.61
CA GLN A 90 4.21 -11.31 -9.75
C GLN A 90 3.63 -10.22 -10.65
N GLN A 91 2.33 -10.28 -10.94
CA GLN A 91 1.63 -9.36 -11.85
C GLN A 91 1.56 -7.91 -11.33
N ARG A 92 1.50 -7.72 -9.99
CA ARG A 92 1.27 -6.41 -9.38
C ARG A 92 2.23 -5.32 -9.82
N PHE A 93 3.49 -5.65 -10.05
CA PHE A 93 4.52 -4.66 -10.41
C PHE A 93 4.41 -4.24 -11.88
N SER A 94 4.19 -5.20 -12.79
CA SER A 94 3.98 -4.88 -14.21
C SER A 94 2.69 -4.10 -14.45
N ALA A 95 1.62 -4.42 -13.72
CA ALA A 95 0.36 -3.68 -13.78
C ALA A 95 0.52 -2.21 -13.34
N LEU A 96 1.32 -1.96 -12.28
CA LEU A 96 1.62 -0.60 -11.86
C LEU A 96 2.49 0.14 -12.88
N GLN A 97 3.54 -0.51 -13.39
CA GLN A 97 4.47 0.09 -14.36
C GLN A 97 3.81 0.44 -15.69
N SER A 98 2.94 -0.45 -16.19
CA SER A 98 2.23 -0.25 -17.46
C SER A 98 1.13 0.83 -17.40
N GLY A 99 0.71 1.22 -16.19
CA GLY A 99 -0.42 2.13 -16.01
C GLY A 99 -1.79 1.45 -16.04
N GLU A 100 -1.85 0.12 -15.97
CA GLU A 100 -3.09 -0.62 -15.80
C GLU A 100 -3.80 -0.24 -14.49
N ILE A 101 -3.02 0.08 -13.44
CA ILE A 101 -3.50 0.58 -12.16
C ILE A 101 -2.85 1.93 -11.82
N ASP A 102 -3.59 2.78 -11.11
CA ASP A 102 -3.11 4.08 -10.61
C ASP A 102 -2.32 3.94 -9.32
N ILE A 103 -2.72 3.00 -8.49
CA ILE A 103 -2.14 2.69 -7.18
C ILE A 103 -2.13 1.18 -6.95
N LEU A 104 -1.07 0.71 -6.34
CA LEU A 104 -0.96 -0.65 -5.82
C LEU A 104 -1.10 -0.62 -4.30
N SER A 105 -2.26 -1.01 -3.77
CA SER A 105 -2.53 -1.21 -2.34
C SER A 105 -2.83 -2.69 -2.12
N ARG A 106 -1.76 -3.48 -1.85
CA ARG A 106 -1.81 -4.93 -1.92
C ARG A 106 -0.73 -5.56 -1.02
N ASN A 107 -0.80 -5.32 0.28
CA ASN A 107 0.16 -5.87 1.24
C ASN A 107 1.58 -5.99 0.64
N THR A 108 2.10 -4.88 0.10
CA THR A 108 3.37 -4.85 -0.63
C THR A 108 4.48 -4.33 0.27
N THR A 109 5.47 -5.15 0.54
CA THR A 109 6.63 -4.79 1.36
C THR A 109 7.50 -3.76 0.67
N TRP A 110 7.79 -2.68 1.34
CA TRP A 110 8.79 -1.68 0.91
C TRP A 110 10.19 -2.25 1.05
N THR A 111 10.90 -2.39 -0.05
CA THR A 111 12.29 -2.84 -0.09
C THR A 111 13.11 -1.95 -1.03
N LEU A 112 14.43 -1.86 -0.80
CA LEU A 112 15.35 -1.12 -1.67
C LEU A 112 15.21 -1.56 -3.14
N THR A 113 15.16 -2.86 -3.41
CA THR A 113 15.04 -3.38 -4.78
C THR A 113 13.75 -2.91 -5.45
N ARG A 114 12.62 -2.99 -4.74
CA ARG A 114 11.32 -2.56 -5.28
C ARG A 114 11.28 -1.07 -5.53
N ASP A 115 11.78 -0.28 -4.59
CA ASP A 115 11.82 1.17 -4.68
C ASP A 115 12.79 1.65 -5.77
N ALA A 116 14.02 1.14 -5.77
CA ALA A 116 15.07 1.62 -6.67
C ALA A 116 14.99 1.05 -8.09
N SER A 117 14.56 -0.22 -8.25
CA SER A 117 14.69 -0.96 -9.53
C SER A 117 13.39 -1.16 -10.28
N LEU A 118 12.22 -1.09 -9.61
CA LEU A 118 10.93 -1.38 -10.24
C LEU A 118 10.13 -0.13 -10.60
N GLY A 119 10.75 1.06 -10.65
CA GLY A 119 10.10 2.29 -11.12
C GLY A 119 8.86 2.69 -10.34
N MET A 120 8.87 2.45 -9.01
CA MET A 120 7.76 2.80 -8.11
C MET A 120 8.25 3.60 -6.91
N PHE A 121 7.32 4.29 -6.26
CA PHE A 121 7.51 4.93 -4.96
C PHE A 121 6.51 4.37 -3.96
N PHE A 122 6.98 4.02 -2.77
CA PHE A 122 6.14 3.73 -1.63
C PHE A 122 5.71 5.03 -0.95
N THR A 123 4.43 5.17 -0.68
CA THR A 123 3.83 6.42 -0.19
C THR A 123 3.73 6.50 1.33
N GLY A 124 4.13 5.46 2.02
CA GLY A 124 4.10 5.32 3.47
C GLY A 124 3.91 3.86 3.86
N VAL A 125 4.02 3.59 5.15
CA VAL A 125 3.74 2.25 5.71
C VAL A 125 2.34 2.27 6.31
N THR A 126 1.49 1.33 5.88
CA THR A 126 0.14 1.15 6.41
C THR A 126 0.03 -0.06 7.32
N TYR A 127 1.04 -0.94 7.34
CA TYR A 127 1.10 -2.07 8.26
C TYR A 127 2.55 -2.53 8.42
N TYR A 128 3.06 -2.53 9.63
CA TYR A 128 4.35 -3.13 9.97
C TYR A 128 4.16 -4.60 10.32
N ASP A 129 4.72 -5.48 9.50
CA ASP A 129 4.62 -6.93 9.62
C ASP A 129 5.99 -7.60 9.70
N GLY A 130 5.99 -8.90 9.76
CA GLY A 130 7.17 -9.76 9.66
C GLY A 130 6.78 -11.13 9.14
N GLN A 131 7.70 -11.82 8.48
CA GLN A 131 7.48 -13.18 8.00
C GLN A 131 7.52 -14.19 9.14
N GLY A 132 6.54 -15.08 9.18
CA GLY A 132 6.45 -16.19 10.12
C GLY A 132 6.25 -17.53 9.41
N PHE A 133 5.95 -18.55 10.23
CA PHE A 133 5.64 -19.90 9.77
C PHE A 133 4.38 -20.43 10.45
N MET A 134 3.52 -21.09 9.69
CA MET A 134 2.39 -21.86 10.19
C MET A 134 2.69 -23.34 10.02
N VAL A 135 2.43 -24.12 11.08
CA VAL A 135 2.65 -25.57 11.13
C VAL A 135 1.46 -26.27 11.76
N PRO A 136 1.23 -27.58 11.49
CA PRO A 136 0.22 -28.35 12.19
C PRO A 136 0.49 -28.42 13.71
N SER A 137 -0.54 -28.18 14.54
CA SER A 137 -0.44 -28.18 16.01
C SER A 137 -0.04 -29.53 16.60
N LYS A 138 -0.44 -30.63 15.96
CA LYS A 138 -0.07 -31.98 16.33
C LYS A 138 1.41 -32.33 16.14
N GLY A 139 2.15 -31.49 15.39
CA GLY A 139 3.59 -31.60 15.20
C GLY A 139 4.37 -31.23 16.47
N LYS A 140 5.65 -31.66 16.52
CA LYS A 140 6.57 -31.31 17.61
C LYS A 140 7.29 -29.98 17.40
N VAL A 141 7.05 -29.31 16.25
CA VAL A 141 7.70 -28.04 15.87
C VAL A 141 7.13 -26.92 16.70
N LYS A 142 7.99 -26.24 17.46
CA LYS A 142 7.63 -25.08 18.30
C LYS A 142 8.47 -23.84 17.98
N SER A 143 9.44 -23.98 17.08
CA SER A 143 10.36 -22.91 16.66
C SER A 143 10.69 -23.07 15.19
N ALA A 144 10.86 -21.95 14.48
CA ALA A 144 11.27 -21.93 13.07
C ALA A 144 12.63 -22.63 12.85
N LYS A 145 13.52 -22.63 13.83
CA LYS A 145 14.80 -23.34 13.78
C LYS A 145 14.68 -24.86 13.78
N GLN A 146 13.51 -25.40 14.17
CA GLN A 146 13.23 -26.83 14.11
C GLN A 146 12.73 -27.32 12.75
N LEU A 147 12.59 -26.43 11.78
CA LEU A 147 12.20 -26.76 10.40
C LEU A 147 13.35 -27.33 9.55
N LYS A 148 14.35 -27.99 10.19
CA LYS A 148 15.49 -28.59 9.50
C LYS A 148 15.03 -29.68 8.52
N GLY A 149 15.38 -29.52 7.22
CA GLY A 149 15.01 -30.45 6.14
C GLY A 149 13.53 -30.41 5.74
N ALA A 150 12.72 -29.56 6.37
CA ALA A 150 11.29 -29.49 6.12
C ALA A 150 10.95 -28.98 4.71
N THR A 151 9.85 -29.48 4.16
CA THR A 151 9.20 -28.86 2.99
C THR A 151 8.34 -27.68 3.45
N VAL A 152 8.53 -26.51 2.85
CA VAL A 152 7.81 -25.28 3.20
C VAL A 152 7.14 -24.70 1.96
N CYS A 153 5.83 -24.61 1.96
CA CYS A 153 5.06 -23.95 0.91
C CYS A 153 5.24 -22.43 1.00
N VAL A 154 5.47 -21.80 -0.15
CA VAL A 154 5.68 -20.34 -0.28
C VAL A 154 5.20 -19.85 -1.65
N GLN A 155 4.76 -18.58 -1.72
CA GLN A 155 4.35 -17.95 -2.97
C GLN A 155 5.54 -17.30 -3.67
N SER A 156 5.67 -17.51 -5.00
CA SER A 156 6.69 -16.88 -5.85
C SER A 156 6.49 -15.37 -5.99
N GLY A 157 7.58 -14.64 -6.26
CA GLY A 157 7.56 -13.19 -6.47
C GLY A 157 7.35 -12.37 -5.18
N THR A 158 7.55 -13.01 -4.03
CA THR A 158 7.40 -12.39 -2.71
C THR A 158 8.77 -12.16 -2.05
N THR A 159 8.82 -11.27 -1.05
CA THR A 159 9.95 -11.15 -0.13
C THR A 159 10.11 -12.44 0.67
N THR A 160 9.00 -13.08 1.02
CA THR A 160 8.97 -14.28 1.84
C THR A 160 9.63 -15.49 1.19
N GLU A 161 9.59 -15.60 -0.14
CA GLU A 161 10.36 -16.61 -0.88
C GLU A 161 11.88 -16.42 -0.71
N LYS A 162 12.36 -15.17 -0.83
CA LYS A 162 13.77 -14.85 -0.66
C LYS A 162 14.22 -15.02 0.78
N ASN A 163 13.47 -14.47 1.73
CA ASN A 163 13.77 -14.54 3.15
C ASN A 163 13.81 -16.00 3.65
N LEU A 164 12.92 -16.87 3.14
CA LEU A 164 12.94 -18.30 3.47
C LEU A 164 14.29 -18.95 3.10
N THR A 165 14.80 -18.63 1.91
CA THR A 165 16.09 -19.15 1.42
C THR A 165 17.25 -18.62 2.28
N ASP A 166 17.24 -17.33 2.60
CA ASP A 166 18.29 -16.70 3.41
C ASP A 166 18.26 -17.21 4.86
N PHE A 167 17.06 -17.32 5.46
CA PHE A 167 16.90 -17.88 6.81
C PHE A 167 17.38 -19.34 6.90
N SER A 168 17.03 -20.17 5.91
CA SER A 168 17.47 -21.55 5.81
C SER A 168 18.99 -21.67 5.74
N ARG A 169 19.62 -20.83 4.91
CA ARG A 169 21.09 -20.79 4.74
C ARG A 169 21.79 -20.32 6.01
N ALA A 170 21.36 -19.19 6.56
CA ALA A 170 21.96 -18.59 7.75
C ALA A 170 21.92 -19.49 9.01
N ASN A 171 20.93 -20.37 9.08
CA ASN A 171 20.74 -21.29 10.20
C ASN A 171 21.10 -22.76 9.87
N ASN A 172 21.66 -23.05 8.68
CA ASN A 172 22.03 -24.39 8.22
C ASN A 172 20.87 -25.40 8.31
N LEU A 173 19.64 -24.97 7.93
CA LEU A 173 18.44 -25.77 8.11
C LEU A 173 18.15 -26.72 6.94
N GLY A 174 18.64 -26.42 5.73
CA GLY A 174 18.36 -27.25 4.56
C GLY A 174 16.87 -27.34 4.24
N ILE A 175 16.11 -26.29 4.50
CA ILE A 175 14.68 -26.20 4.16
C ILE A 175 14.50 -26.37 2.63
N LYS A 176 13.45 -27.08 2.26
CA LYS A 176 13.08 -27.36 0.85
C LYS A 176 11.86 -26.49 0.49
N PRO A 177 12.03 -25.33 -0.18
CA PRO A 177 10.91 -24.52 -0.63
C PRO A 177 10.07 -25.27 -1.66
N VAL A 178 8.75 -25.24 -1.51
CA VAL A 178 7.77 -25.67 -2.51
C VAL A 178 7.04 -24.42 -2.99
N VAL A 179 7.40 -23.94 -4.18
CA VAL A 179 7.02 -22.63 -4.69
C VAL A 179 5.77 -22.73 -5.54
N PHE A 180 4.82 -21.81 -5.30
CA PHE A 180 3.56 -21.71 -6.05
C PHE A 180 3.37 -20.28 -6.56
N GLU A 181 2.81 -20.15 -7.76
CA GLU A 181 2.48 -18.83 -8.31
C GLU A 181 1.26 -18.20 -7.61
N LYS A 182 0.23 -19.00 -7.32
CA LYS A 182 -1.01 -18.57 -6.69
C LYS A 182 -1.00 -18.89 -5.20
N VAL A 183 -1.47 -17.94 -4.38
CA VAL A 183 -1.57 -18.13 -2.93
C VAL A 183 -2.49 -19.30 -2.58
N GLU A 184 -3.62 -19.44 -3.28
CA GLU A 184 -4.60 -20.51 -3.06
C GLU A 184 -4.00 -21.91 -3.32
N ALA A 185 -3.06 -22.02 -4.28
CA ALA A 185 -2.36 -23.25 -4.54
C ALA A 185 -1.33 -23.58 -3.43
N ALA A 186 -0.66 -22.57 -2.87
CA ALA A 186 0.27 -22.73 -1.77
C ALA A 186 -0.45 -23.16 -0.47
N THR A 187 -1.54 -22.49 -0.12
CA THR A 187 -2.33 -22.78 1.07
C THR A 187 -3.04 -24.15 0.94
N GLY A 188 -3.64 -24.43 -0.21
CA GLY A 188 -4.24 -25.73 -0.50
C GLY A 188 -3.26 -26.88 -0.41
N ALA A 189 -2.02 -26.70 -0.91
CA ALA A 189 -0.96 -27.71 -0.77
C ALA A 189 -0.55 -27.94 0.69
N TYR A 190 -0.45 -26.87 1.48
CA TYR A 190 -0.17 -26.96 2.91
C TYR A 190 -1.30 -27.70 3.66
N PHE A 191 -2.56 -27.30 3.50
CA PHE A 191 -3.69 -27.96 4.15
C PHE A 191 -3.91 -29.39 3.69
N ALA A 192 -3.48 -29.75 2.48
CA ALA A 192 -3.44 -31.14 2.00
C ALA A 192 -2.25 -31.95 2.53
N GLY A 193 -1.38 -31.37 3.39
CA GLY A 193 -0.23 -32.03 3.97
C GLY A 193 0.95 -32.24 3.02
N ARG A 194 0.98 -31.59 1.85
CA ARG A 194 2.11 -31.65 0.89
C ARG A 194 3.34 -30.88 1.39
N CYS A 195 3.14 -29.87 2.25
CA CYS A 195 4.20 -29.15 2.93
C CYS A 195 4.05 -29.29 4.45
N GLN A 196 5.18 -29.39 5.14
CA GLN A 196 5.23 -29.47 6.60
C GLN A 196 5.00 -28.11 7.28
N ALA A 197 5.23 -27.01 6.53
CA ALA A 197 4.95 -25.64 6.95
C ALA A 197 4.49 -24.79 5.77
N TYR A 198 3.79 -23.69 6.10
CA TYR A 198 3.49 -22.60 5.19
C TYR A 198 4.12 -21.31 5.71
N THR A 199 4.67 -20.49 4.85
CA THR A 199 5.30 -19.23 5.23
C THR A 199 4.80 -18.06 4.39
N THR A 200 4.47 -16.98 5.07
CA THR A 200 4.15 -15.65 4.54
C THR A 200 4.24 -14.65 5.70
N ASP A 201 3.81 -13.41 5.51
CA ASP A 201 3.66 -12.42 6.56
C ASP A 201 2.78 -12.95 7.69
N ALA A 202 3.09 -12.62 8.94
CA ALA A 202 2.38 -13.15 10.12
C ALA A 202 0.88 -12.80 10.11
N SER A 203 0.53 -11.59 9.65
CA SER A 203 -0.87 -11.21 9.44
C SER A 203 -1.55 -12.07 8.37
N GLY A 204 -0.83 -12.39 7.29
CA GLY A 204 -1.28 -13.31 6.25
C GLY A 204 -1.47 -14.73 6.76
N LEU A 205 -0.58 -15.23 7.64
CA LEU A 205 -0.76 -16.52 8.29
C LEU A 205 -2.02 -16.56 9.17
N ALA A 206 -2.28 -15.48 9.91
CA ALA A 206 -3.50 -15.36 10.72
C ALA A 206 -4.76 -15.37 9.82
N SER A 207 -4.73 -14.62 8.72
CA SER A 207 -5.79 -14.59 7.74
C SER A 207 -6.09 -15.98 7.17
N VAL A 208 -5.08 -16.66 6.65
CA VAL A 208 -5.19 -18.02 6.06
C VAL A 208 -5.69 -19.03 7.11
N ARG A 209 -5.12 -19.00 8.31
CA ARG A 209 -5.53 -19.91 9.39
C ARG A 209 -7.01 -19.72 9.73
N ASN A 210 -7.46 -18.48 9.90
CA ASN A 210 -8.82 -18.20 10.35
C ASN A 210 -9.87 -18.43 9.26
N LYS A 211 -9.50 -18.25 7.98
CA LYS A 211 -10.42 -18.35 6.85
C LYS A 211 -10.43 -19.73 6.18
N GLU A 212 -9.26 -20.35 6.01
CA GLU A 212 -9.11 -21.53 5.15
C GLU A 212 -8.96 -22.83 5.93
N ALA A 213 -8.48 -22.78 7.18
CA ALA A 213 -8.37 -23.98 8.01
C ALA A 213 -9.77 -24.49 8.40
N LYS A 214 -10.02 -25.80 8.24
CA LYS A 214 -11.26 -26.44 8.73
C LYS A 214 -11.44 -26.25 10.23
N ASN A 215 -10.34 -26.32 10.99
CA ASN A 215 -10.27 -25.99 12.41
C ASN A 215 -8.99 -25.18 12.64
N PRO A 216 -9.06 -23.88 12.93
CA PRO A 216 -7.89 -23.03 13.17
C PRO A 216 -6.98 -23.54 14.31
N ALA A 217 -7.52 -24.24 15.31
CA ALA A 217 -6.74 -24.81 16.43
C ALA A 217 -5.81 -25.96 16.00
N ASP A 218 -6.03 -26.55 14.82
CA ASP A 218 -5.14 -27.59 14.29
C ASP A 218 -3.85 -27.00 13.68
N HIS A 219 -3.70 -25.67 13.67
CA HIS A 219 -2.55 -24.98 13.11
C HIS A 219 -2.05 -23.92 14.09
N ILE A 220 -0.73 -23.87 14.28
CA ILE A 220 -0.07 -22.83 15.08
C ILE A 220 0.81 -21.96 14.21
N ILE A 221 0.84 -20.67 14.50
CA ILE A 221 1.81 -19.74 13.96
C ILE A 221 2.97 -19.72 14.95
N LEU A 222 4.18 -20.01 14.46
CA LEU A 222 5.37 -20.02 15.29
C LEU A 222 5.71 -18.61 15.78
N PRO A 223 6.32 -18.46 16.97
CA PRO A 223 6.50 -17.14 17.58
C PRO A 223 7.57 -16.27 16.91
N GLU A 224 8.49 -16.87 16.12
CA GLU A 224 9.57 -16.11 15.52
C GLU A 224 9.13 -15.41 14.25
N LEU A 225 9.49 -14.13 14.14
CA LEU A 225 9.49 -13.39 12.89
C LEU A 225 10.92 -13.36 12.32
N ILE A 226 11.08 -13.76 11.08
CA ILE A 226 12.38 -13.90 10.42
C ILE A 226 12.74 -12.73 9.50
N SER A 227 11.84 -11.77 9.34
CA SER A 227 12.07 -10.56 8.54
C SER A 227 11.30 -9.35 9.09
N LYS A 228 11.56 -8.20 8.48
CA LYS A 228 10.76 -6.98 8.59
C LYS A 228 10.01 -6.79 7.30
N GLU A 229 8.70 -6.65 7.38
CA GLU A 229 7.81 -6.46 6.23
C GLU A 229 6.98 -5.17 6.42
N PRO A 230 7.57 -3.99 6.14
CA PRO A 230 6.82 -2.73 6.13
C PRO A 230 5.94 -2.69 4.88
N LEU A 231 4.64 -2.91 5.06
CA LEU A 231 3.66 -2.96 3.98
C LEU A 231 3.09 -1.57 3.72
N GLY A 232 2.95 -1.21 2.46
CA GLY A 232 2.35 0.07 2.12
C GLY A 232 1.94 0.18 0.65
N PRO A 233 1.10 1.18 0.36
CA PRO A 233 0.71 1.48 -1.01
C PRO A 233 1.87 2.07 -1.80
N SER A 234 1.86 1.83 -3.10
CA SER A 234 2.87 2.35 -4.01
C SER A 234 2.26 2.85 -5.32
N VAL A 235 2.93 3.82 -5.92
CA VAL A 235 2.57 4.48 -7.18
C VAL A 235 3.73 4.43 -8.16
N ARG A 236 3.46 4.69 -9.44
CA ARG A 236 4.53 4.82 -10.46
C ARG A 236 5.46 5.97 -10.12
N ARG A 237 6.75 5.78 -10.38
CA ARG A 237 7.74 6.84 -10.34
C ARG A 237 7.53 7.82 -11.50
N GLY A 238 7.85 9.09 -11.27
CA GLY A 238 7.76 10.15 -12.29
C GLY A 238 6.40 10.87 -12.33
N ASP A 239 5.55 10.64 -11.34
CA ASP A 239 4.34 11.42 -11.05
C ASP A 239 4.38 11.84 -9.58
N ASP A 240 5.13 12.91 -9.31
CA ASP A 240 5.39 13.39 -7.95
C ASP A 240 4.14 14.00 -7.31
N GLU A 241 3.22 14.54 -8.12
CA GLU A 241 1.93 15.04 -7.64
C GLU A 241 1.09 13.88 -7.11
N TRP A 242 0.90 12.82 -7.90
CA TRP A 242 0.14 11.65 -7.50
C TRP A 242 0.75 10.96 -6.27
N PHE A 243 2.08 10.82 -6.26
CA PHE A 243 2.82 10.32 -5.10
C PHE A 243 2.52 11.16 -3.86
N THR A 244 2.55 12.49 -3.98
CA THR A 244 2.32 13.41 -2.86
C THR A 244 0.88 13.31 -2.36
N ILE A 245 -0.11 13.22 -3.25
CA ILE A 245 -1.52 13.05 -2.88
C ILE A 245 -1.71 11.77 -2.07
N VAL A 246 -1.29 10.61 -2.62
CA VAL A 246 -1.47 9.31 -1.96
C VAL A 246 -0.76 9.30 -0.60
N LYS A 247 0.46 9.81 -0.53
CA LYS A 247 1.23 9.93 0.71
C LYS A 247 0.48 10.75 1.77
N TRP A 248 -0.03 11.92 1.41
CA TRP A 248 -0.69 12.79 2.38
C TRP A 248 -2.08 12.28 2.78
N VAL A 249 -2.78 11.54 1.93
CA VAL A 249 -4.01 10.85 2.36
C VAL A 249 -3.68 9.81 3.45
N VAL A 250 -2.65 8.98 3.25
CA VAL A 250 -2.24 7.99 4.26
C VAL A 250 -1.84 8.67 5.57
N TYR A 251 -0.98 9.70 5.51
CA TYR A 251 -0.55 10.40 6.71
C TYR A 251 -1.68 11.19 7.38
N GLY A 252 -2.56 11.79 6.61
CA GLY A 252 -3.73 12.49 7.15
C GLY A 252 -4.68 11.57 7.92
N LEU A 253 -4.84 10.29 7.47
CA LEU A 253 -5.61 9.29 8.23
C LEU A 253 -4.94 8.92 9.56
N ILE A 254 -3.59 8.84 9.59
CA ILE A 254 -2.83 8.56 10.82
C ILE A 254 -2.92 9.76 11.77
N GLU A 255 -2.73 10.97 11.27
CA GLU A 255 -2.82 12.19 12.08
C GLU A 255 -4.25 12.41 12.59
N ALA A 256 -5.28 12.08 11.79
CA ALA A 256 -6.67 12.11 12.24
C ALA A 256 -6.92 11.18 13.44
N GLU A 257 -6.30 9.99 13.47
CA GLU A 257 -6.35 9.11 14.65
C GLU A 257 -5.69 9.77 15.88
N GLU A 258 -4.54 10.42 15.68
CA GLU A 258 -3.79 11.06 16.76
C GLU A 258 -4.60 12.18 17.43
N TYR A 259 -5.38 12.92 16.64
CA TYR A 259 -6.24 14.01 17.12
C TYR A 259 -7.70 13.57 17.40
N GLY A 260 -7.99 12.27 17.36
CA GLY A 260 -9.31 11.73 17.68
C GLY A 260 -10.42 12.10 16.69
N ILE A 261 -10.05 12.47 15.46
CA ILE A 261 -11.02 12.73 14.38
C ILE A 261 -11.44 11.39 13.82
N THR A 262 -12.74 11.06 13.93
CA THR A 262 -13.32 9.78 13.55
C THR A 262 -14.34 9.91 12.43
N GLN A 263 -14.74 8.79 11.84
CA GLN A 263 -15.82 8.77 10.87
C GLN A 263 -17.12 9.40 11.44
N ALA A 264 -17.39 9.14 12.71
CA ALA A 264 -18.60 9.61 13.37
C ALA A 264 -18.58 11.11 13.70
N ASN A 265 -17.39 11.68 14.05
CA ASN A 265 -17.32 13.07 14.53
C ASN A 265 -16.75 14.06 13.53
N VAL A 266 -16.20 13.66 12.39
CA VAL A 266 -15.47 14.53 11.44
C VAL A 266 -16.25 15.79 11.04
N LEU A 267 -17.57 15.68 10.82
CA LEU A 267 -18.40 16.84 10.46
C LEU A 267 -18.62 17.77 11.64
N ALA A 268 -18.75 17.24 12.84
CA ALA A 268 -18.88 18.04 14.06
C ALA A 268 -17.57 18.74 14.39
N GLU A 269 -16.43 18.05 14.27
CA GLU A 269 -15.09 18.62 14.44
C GLU A 269 -14.83 19.74 13.41
N LYS A 270 -15.20 19.52 12.15
CA LYS A 270 -15.10 20.55 11.10
C LYS A 270 -15.87 21.81 11.47
N ALA A 271 -17.07 21.66 12.05
CA ALA A 271 -17.94 22.79 12.38
C ALA A 271 -17.57 23.51 13.66
N LYS A 272 -16.93 22.85 14.63
CA LYS A 272 -16.82 23.35 16.01
C LYS A 272 -15.39 23.43 16.55
N SER A 273 -14.45 22.67 16.01
CA SER A 273 -13.11 22.58 16.57
C SER A 273 -12.41 23.94 16.55
N GLN A 274 -11.72 24.25 17.66
CA GLN A 274 -10.83 25.41 17.80
C GLN A 274 -9.35 24.96 17.88
N ASP A 275 -9.08 23.63 17.81
CA ASP A 275 -7.73 23.11 17.75
C ASP A 275 -7.11 23.46 16.39
N PRO A 276 -5.98 24.20 16.36
CA PRO A 276 -5.38 24.64 15.10
C PRO A 276 -4.94 23.48 14.18
N VAL A 277 -4.59 22.33 14.75
CA VAL A 277 -4.19 21.14 13.95
C VAL A 277 -5.42 20.51 13.32
N VAL A 278 -6.47 20.29 14.10
CA VAL A 278 -7.76 19.78 13.60
C VAL A 278 -8.31 20.68 12.50
N MET A 279 -8.25 22.01 12.72
CA MET A 279 -8.70 23.00 11.75
C MET A 279 -7.93 22.92 10.42
N ARG A 280 -6.62 22.65 10.46
CA ARG A 280 -5.80 22.45 9.25
C ARG A 280 -6.13 21.13 8.55
N ILE A 281 -6.18 20.03 9.29
CA ILE A 281 -6.54 18.71 8.76
C ILE A 281 -7.89 18.77 8.02
N LEU A 282 -8.86 19.48 8.60
CA LEU A 282 -10.23 19.58 8.08
C LEU A 282 -10.45 20.78 7.13
N GLY A 283 -9.39 21.52 6.79
CA GLY A 283 -9.42 22.60 5.81
C GLY A 283 -10.17 23.86 6.27
N THR A 284 -10.44 24.05 7.56
CA THR A 284 -11.20 25.21 8.07
C THR A 284 -10.34 26.45 8.27
N SER A 285 -9.08 26.32 8.65
CA SER A 285 -8.14 27.44 8.79
C SER A 285 -7.33 27.69 7.52
N GLU A 286 -6.90 26.62 6.85
CA GLU A 286 -6.07 26.67 5.65
C GLU A 286 -6.63 25.71 4.58
N ASP A 287 -6.50 26.07 3.30
CA ASP A 287 -6.88 25.21 2.19
C ASP A 287 -5.70 24.34 1.76
N THR A 288 -5.43 23.29 2.53
CA THR A 288 -4.38 22.33 2.22
C THR A 288 -4.68 21.49 0.98
N GLY A 289 -5.95 21.35 0.60
CA GLY A 289 -6.36 20.67 -0.64
C GLY A 289 -5.82 21.37 -1.88
N LYS A 290 -5.80 22.70 -1.88
CA LYS A 290 -5.24 23.50 -2.98
C LYS A 290 -3.77 23.16 -3.27
N LEU A 291 -2.98 22.84 -2.24
CA LEU A 291 -1.57 22.45 -2.41
C LEU A 291 -1.41 21.11 -3.15
N LEU A 292 -2.46 20.28 -3.11
CA LEU A 292 -2.53 18.96 -3.73
C LEU A 292 -3.36 18.94 -5.02
N GLY A 293 -3.87 20.09 -5.49
CA GLY A 293 -4.80 20.15 -6.61
C GLY A 293 -6.16 19.48 -6.33
N LEU A 294 -6.53 19.37 -5.05
CA LEU A 294 -7.76 18.74 -4.57
C LEU A 294 -8.74 19.78 -4.00
N ASP A 295 -9.96 19.31 -3.72
CA ASP A 295 -10.96 20.09 -2.99
C ASP A 295 -10.49 20.37 -1.56
N ARG A 296 -10.95 21.49 -0.98
CA ARG A 296 -10.67 21.85 0.41
C ARG A 296 -11.03 20.75 1.40
N ASP A 297 -12.11 20.01 1.11
CA ASP A 297 -12.65 18.96 1.97
C ASP A 297 -12.03 17.57 1.76
N TRP A 298 -10.88 17.48 1.07
CA TRP A 298 -10.24 16.23 0.73
C TRP A 298 -10.08 15.25 1.91
N MET A 299 -9.59 15.72 3.07
CA MET A 299 -9.47 14.87 4.26
C MET A 299 -10.82 14.61 4.95
N VAL A 300 -11.72 15.58 4.94
CA VAL A 300 -13.10 15.37 5.44
C VAL A 300 -13.77 14.24 4.68
N ASN A 301 -13.65 14.25 3.34
CA ASN A 301 -14.22 13.21 2.48
C ASN A 301 -13.59 11.84 2.73
N ALA A 302 -12.25 11.78 2.89
CA ALA A 302 -11.55 10.56 3.22
C ALA A 302 -12.00 9.98 4.57
N ILE A 303 -11.94 10.78 5.65
CA ILE A 303 -12.32 10.34 7.00
C ILE A 303 -13.80 9.99 7.10
N LYS A 304 -14.69 10.78 6.49
CA LYS A 304 -16.12 10.47 6.43
C LYS A 304 -16.40 9.11 5.76
N THR A 305 -15.59 8.73 4.79
CA THR A 305 -15.76 7.50 4.02
C THR A 305 -15.23 6.27 4.78
N THR A 306 -14.01 6.35 5.33
CA THR A 306 -13.32 5.18 5.88
C THR A 306 -13.02 5.27 7.37
N GLY A 307 -13.23 6.41 7.99
CA GLY A 307 -12.70 6.71 9.31
C GLY A 307 -11.22 7.05 9.27
N ASN A 308 -10.62 7.24 10.42
CA ASN A 308 -9.17 7.42 10.59
C ASN A 308 -8.42 6.07 10.50
N TYR A 309 -7.09 6.11 10.55
CA TYR A 309 -6.28 4.90 10.45
C TYR A 309 -6.59 3.87 11.55
N GLY A 310 -6.87 4.31 12.78
CA GLY A 310 -7.23 3.42 13.88
C GLY A 310 -8.54 2.66 13.63
N GLU A 311 -9.55 3.35 13.09
CA GLU A 311 -10.83 2.73 12.73
C GLU A 311 -10.65 1.75 11.56
N ILE A 312 -9.83 2.10 10.56
CA ILE A 312 -9.48 1.20 9.45
C ILE A 312 -8.77 -0.05 9.98
N PHE A 313 -7.78 0.10 10.85
CA PHE A 313 -7.06 -1.02 11.44
C PHE A 313 -7.99 -1.92 12.25
N GLU A 314 -8.75 -1.34 13.20
CA GLU A 314 -9.61 -2.08 14.11
C GLU A 314 -10.65 -2.92 13.36
N ARG A 315 -11.30 -2.33 12.37
CA ARG A 315 -12.32 -3.00 11.54
C ARG A 315 -11.77 -4.17 10.73
N ASN A 316 -10.53 -4.06 10.22
CA ASN A 316 -9.98 -5.01 9.25
C ASN A 316 -9.02 -6.03 9.86
N ALA A 317 -8.16 -5.60 10.78
CA ALA A 317 -7.11 -6.44 11.35
C ALA A 317 -7.13 -6.50 12.89
N GLY A 318 -7.77 -5.53 13.54
CA GLY A 318 -7.75 -5.33 14.98
C GLY A 318 -8.37 -6.45 15.80
N PRO A 319 -8.31 -6.36 17.13
CA PRO A 319 -8.81 -7.38 18.05
C PRO A 319 -10.28 -7.75 17.86
N THR A 320 -11.12 -6.82 17.41
CA THR A 320 -12.55 -7.07 17.17
C THR A 320 -12.84 -7.57 15.76
N SER A 321 -11.85 -7.56 14.87
CA SER A 321 -11.95 -8.07 13.50
C SER A 321 -11.87 -9.61 13.47
N PRO A 322 -12.22 -10.26 12.34
CA PRO A 322 -12.00 -11.70 12.17
C PRO A 322 -10.53 -12.13 12.28
N LEU A 323 -9.55 -11.24 12.11
CA LEU A 323 -8.14 -11.55 12.29
C LEU A 323 -7.71 -11.55 13.75
N GLY A 324 -8.33 -10.73 14.59
CA GLY A 324 -8.05 -10.68 16.03
C GLY A 324 -6.63 -10.24 16.39
N LEU A 325 -5.98 -9.40 15.57
CA LEU A 325 -4.58 -9.03 15.76
C LEU A 325 -4.44 -7.81 16.68
N PRO A 326 -3.51 -7.85 17.65
CA PRO A 326 -3.20 -6.64 18.43
C PRO A 326 -2.52 -5.60 17.57
N ARG A 327 -2.70 -4.31 17.90
CA ARG A 327 -2.01 -3.20 17.23
C ARG A 327 -0.48 -3.36 17.30
N GLY A 328 0.06 -3.68 18.47
CA GLY A 328 1.50 -3.83 18.68
C GLY A 328 2.28 -2.61 18.14
N VAL A 329 3.27 -2.85 17.31
CA VAL A 329 4.06 -1.79 16.65
C VAL A 329 3.24 -0.92 15.68
N ASN A 330 2.07 -1.38 15.25
CA ASN A 330 1.13 -0.61 14.43
C ASN A 330 0.31 0.42 15.22
N ASN A 331 0.57 0.57 16.52
CA ASN A 331 0.02 1.65 17.32
C ASN A 331 0.68 3.00 16.95
N LEU A 332 0.00 4.09 17.30
CA LEU A 332 0.58 5.42 17.19
C LEU A 332 1.86 5.53 18.04
N TRP A 333 2.79 6.39 17.63
CA TRP A 333 4.06 6.63 18.30
C TRP A 333 3.86 7.05 19.76
N ASN A 334 2.83 7.84 20.06
CA ASN A 334 2.46 8.29 21.42
C ASN A 334 1.66 7.24 22.22
N LYS A 335 1.37 6.08 21.63
CA LYS A 335 0.68 4.92 22.25
C LYS A 335 1.55 3.66 22.24
N GLY A 336 2.87 3.83 22.17
CA GLY A 336 3.84 2.72 22.23
C GLY A 336 4.07 1.96 20.94
N GLY A 337 3.62 2.48 19.80
CA GLY A 337 3.90 1.93 18.48
C GLY A 337 4.88 2.80 17.67
N ILE A 338 4.89 2.61 16.37
CA ILE A 338 5.77 3.34 15.44
C ILE A 338 5.01 3.97 14.26
N MET A 339 3.67 4.00 14.31
CA MET A 339 2.89 4.76 13.34
C MET A 339 3.07 6.25 13.63
N TYR A 340 3.73 6.93 12.72
CA TYR A 340 4.11 8.33 12.83
C TYR A 340 3.84 9.05 11.52
N ALA A 341 3.02 10.10 11.55
CA ALA A 341 2.74 10.94 10.40
C ALA A 341 3.48 12.29 10.53
N PRO A 342 4.04 12.81 9.44
CA PRO A 342 4.44 14.22 9.38
C PRO A 342 3.19 15.10 9.52
N PRO A 343 3.30 16.27 10.18
CA PRO A 343 2.14 17.13 10.42
C PRO A 343 1.58 17.76 9.14
N VAL A 344 0.26 17.79 9.02
CA VAL A 344 -0.47 18.53 7.96
C VAL A 344 -0.40 20.02 8.25
N ARG A 345 0.57 20.70 7.63
CA ARG A 345 0.77 22.18 7.73
C ARG A 345 1.68 22.72 6.63
#